data_cecd064f5de0a428441adc8298b683a2
#
_entry.id   cecd064f5de0a428441adc8298b683a2
#
_cell.length_a   1.000
_cell.length_b   1.000
_cell.length_c   1.000
_cell.angle_alpha   90.00
_cell.angle_beta   90.00
_cell.angle_gamma   90.00
#
_symmetry.space_group_name_H-M   'P 1'
#
loop_
_entity.id
_entity.type
_entity.pdbx_description
1 polymer ?
#
loop_
_entity_poly.entity_id
_entity_poly.type
_entity_poly.pdbx_seq_one_letter_code
_entity_poly.pdbx_strand_id
1 'polypeptide(L)'
;AKQRPEGGWLWKISGNGLSHPSYLFGTYHGTYDILYQYTDSIPELHQAFNACSQFAGESETTSKPTPAQVGAAIKLPKDTTYADLLNKEDFHFLDSIVRQSLKSPLNKVYIKPNFLALILGEIEKGKKLVDTGYSQSRIDSMKSQVMDIALEKKAKEKGLTIVGLEGIFDAFVSEKSNLKKEADELISDLREDDEISPLSFV
;
A
#
# COMPACT_ATOMS: atom_id res chain seq x y z
N ALA A 1 33.37 -1.65 18.27
CA ALA A 1 32.16 -2.46 17.98
C ALA A 1 30.96 -1.56 18.24
N LYS A 2 30.24 -1.17 17.18
CA LYS A 2 28.96 -0.45 17.33
C LYS A 2 27.90 -1.47 17.74
N GLN A 3 27.42 -1.41 18.98
CA GLN A 3 26.22 -2.13 19.38
C GLN A 3 25.07 -1.62 18.50
N ARG A 4 24.43 -2.52 17.75
CA ARG A 4 23.14 -2.25 17.14
C ARG A 4 22.12 -2.17 18.28
N PRO A 5 21.34 -1.10 18.42
CA PRO A 5 20.20 -1.14 19.29
C PRO A 5 19.24 -2.23 18.78
N GLU A 6 18.93 -3.20 19.59
CA GLU A 6 17.95 -4.21 19.28
C GLU A 6 16.60 -3.51 19.08
N GLY A 7 16.04 -3.60 17.87
CA GLY A 7 14.65 -3.21 17.57
C GLY A 7 14.35 -1.73 17.36
N GLY A 8 15.31 -0.90 16.97
CA GLY A 8 15.05 0.51 16.70
C GLY A 8 14.35 0.77 15.37
N TRP A 9 13.25 1.52 15.37
CA TRP A 9 12.55 2.02 14.17
C TRP A 9 13.15 3.33 13.65
N LEU A 10 13.99 4.00 14.45
CA LEU A 10 14.61 5.28 14.12
C LEU A 10 16.14 5.18 14.20
N TRP A 11 16.83 5.54 13.13
CA TRP A 11 18.29 5.60 13.07
C TRP A 11 18.75 7.02 12.79
N LYS A 12 19.79 7.44 13.53
CA LYS A 12 20.50 8.69 13.26
C LYS A 12 21.75 8.41 12.43
N ILE A 13 21.86 9.09 11.31
CA ILE A 13 22.99 9.02 10.38
C ILE A 13 23.80 10.30 10.56
N SER A 14 25.07 10.18 10.99
CA SER A 14 25.96 11.32 11.23
C SER A 14 27.40 10.96 10.95
N GLY A 15 28.28 11.96 10.80
CA GLY A 15 29.69 11.78 10.50
C GLY A 15 29.98 11.91 9.01
N ASN A 16 31.22 11.53 8.62
CA ASN A 16 31.72 11.53 7.23
C ASN A 16 31.46 12.87 6.48
N GLY A 17 31.70 14.02 7.17
CA GLY A 17 31.57 15.35 6.58
C GLY A 17 30.17 15.92 6.52
N LEU A 18 29.14 15.23 7.02
CA LEU A 18 27.80 15.77 7.13
C LEU A 18 27.77 16.91 8.14
N SER A 19 27.29 18.09 7.73
CA SER A 19 27.12 19.27 8.61
C SER A 19 25.96 19.09 9.61
N HIS A 20 24.95 18.32 9.23
CA HIS A 20 23.79 17.98 10.04
C HIS A 20 23.46 16.50 9.94
N PRO A 21 22.91 15.89 10.99
CA PRO A 21 22.50 14.50 10.91
C PRO A 21 21.26 14.33 10.01
N SER A 22 21.18 13.19 9.35
CA SER A 22 19.96 12.67 8.74
C SER A 22 19.36 11.58 9.63
N TYR A 23 18.08 11.29 9.42
CA TYR A 23 17.37 10.27 10.17
C TYR A 23 16.65 9.33 9.21
N LEU A 24 16.68 8.04 9.51
CA LEU A 24 15.90 7.01 8.82
C LEU A 24 14.90 6.44 9.79
N PHE A 25 13.64 6.47 9.42
CA PHE A 25 12.54 5.92 10.21
C PHE A 25 11.82 4.83 9.42
N GLY A 26 11.69 3.64 10.00
CA GLY A 26 10.95 2.54 9.41
C GLY A 26 9.45 2.73 9.63
N THR A 27 8.67 2.75 8.55
CA THR A 27 7.22 2.81 8.59
C THR A 27 6.60 1.43 8.39
N TYR A 28 5.36 1.26 8.78
CA TYR A 28 4.64 0.01 8.65
C TYR A 28 3.31 0.24 7.91
N HIS A 29 3.10 -0.53 6.87
CA HIS A 29 1.88 -0.50 6.04
C HIS A 29 0.86 -1.55 6.49
N GLY A 30 0.61 -1.61 7.79
CA GLY A 30 -0.34 -2.56 8.38
C GLY A 30 -1.76 -2.03 8.52
N THR A 31 -2.51 -2.58 9.49
CA THR A 31 -3.85 -2.15 9.82
C THR A 31 -3.88 -0.69 10.29
N TYR A 32 -4.82 0.02 9.74
CA TYR A 32 -4.91 1.47 9.59
C TYR A 32 -4.71 2.37 10.80
N ASP A 33 -4.76 1.98 12.06
CA ASP A 33 -4.96 3.02 13.07
C ASP A 33 -4.06 3.03 14.29
N ILE A 34 -3.49 1.91 14.60
CA ILE A 34 -2.82 1.80 15.92
C ILE A 34 -1.41 2.40 15.85
N LEU A 35 -0.74 2.26 14.70
CA LEU A 35 0.70 2.53 14.61
C LEU A 35 1.04 4.01 14.50
N TYR A 36 0.17 4.82 13.87
CA TYR A 36 0.42 6.26 13.83
C TYR A 36 0.34 6.91 15.22
N GLN A 37 -0.57 6.45 16.08
CA GLN A 37 -0.67 6.94 17.46
C GLN A 37 0.61 6.65 18.26
N TYR A 38 1.32 5.56 17.94
CA TYR A 38 2.61 5.26 18.56
C TYR A 38 3.73 6.20 18.12
N THR A 39 3.66 6.82 16.93
CA THR A 39 4.67 7.80 16.51
C THR A 39 4.67 9.02 17.44
N ASP A 40 3.53 9.41 17.96
CA ASP A 40 3.43 10.52 18.93
C ASP A 40 4.01 10.15 20.31
N SER A 41 4.19 8.87 20.57
CA SER A 41 4.79 8.34 21.80
C SER A 41 6.31 8.18 21.71
N ILE A 42 6.94 8.54 20.58
CA ILE A 42 8.40 8.42 20.36
C ILE A 42 9.03 9.84 20.41
N PRO A 43 9.53 10.29 21.57
CA PRO A 43 10.08 11.64 21.71
C PRO A 43 11.26 11.90 20.76
N GLU A 44 12.08 10.86 20.49
CA GLU A 44 13.23 10.94 19.60
C GLU A 44 12.81 11.18 18.14
N LEU A 45 11.67 10.63 17.72
CA LEU A 45 11.11 10.86 16.39
C LEU A 45 10.68 12.34 16.24
N HIS A 46 10.03 12.91 17.26
CA HIS A 46 9.68 14.32 17.26
C HIS A 46 10.90 15.22 17.21
N GLN A 47 11.96 14.91 17.96
CA GLN A 47 13.21 15.65 17.94
C GLN A 47 13.88 15.59 16.57
N ALA A 48 13.96 14.36 15.99
CA ALA A 48 14.52 14.15 14.65
C ALA A 48 13.72 14.92 13.60
N PHE A 49 12.41 14.79 13.60
CA PHE A 49 11.51 15.47 12.68
C PHE A 49 11.64 16.99 12.78
N ASN A 50 11.79 17.52 14.00
CA ASN A 50 11.98 18.97 14.23
C ASN A 50 13.35 19.48 13.81
N ALA A 51 14.36 18.64 13.76
CA ALA A 51 15.71 18.99 13.34
C ALA A 51 15.90 18.94 11.81
N CYS A 52 14.95 18.39 11.05
CA CYS A 52 15.07 18.27 9.60
C CYS A 52 14.47 19.48 8.87
N SER A 53 15.05 19.80 7.72
CA SER A 53 14.55 20.78 6.74
C SER A 53 13.88 20.11 5.52
N GLN A 54 14.03 18.81 5.39
CA GLN A 54 13.54 18.00 4.28
C GLN A 54 12.93 16.71 4.81
N PHE A 55 11.87 16.25 4.15
CA PHE A 55 11.25 14.96 4.36
C PHE A 55 11.32 14.15 3.06
N ALA A 56 11.86 12.94 3.13
CA ALA A 56 11.88 12.00 2.02
C ALA A 56 10.97 10.81 2.37
N GLY A 57 9.95 10.58 1.57
CA GLY A 57 9.06 9.42 1.66
C GLY A 57 9.29 8.45 0.50
N GLU A 58 8.77 7.23 0.58
CA GLU A 58 8.84 6.27 -0.52
C GLU A 58 8.30 6.89 -1.81
N SER A 59 7.13 7.48 -1.74
CA SER A 59 6.54 8.21 -2.86
C SER A 59 6.02 9.57 -2.39
N GLU A 60 6.00 10.55 -3.28
CA GLU A 60 5.33 11.82 -3.03
C GLU A 60 3.81 11.64 -3.18
N THR A 61 3.09 11.47 -2.06
CA THR A 61 1.64 11.23 -2.05
C THR A 61 0.82 12.43 -2.53
N THR A 62 1.46 13.60 -2.66
CA THR A 62 0.81 14.83 -3.13
C THR A 62 0.91 15.05 -4.63
N SER A 63 1.83 14.40 -5.29
CA SER A 63 1.91 14.36 -6.73
C SER A 63 0.73 13.55 -7.27
N LYS A 64 -0.37 14.22 -7.63
CA LYS A 64 -1.53 13.53 -8.21
C LYS A 64 -1.19 13.14 -9.65
N PRO A 65 -1.06 11.85 -9.96
CA PRO A 65 -0.84 11.40 -11.32
C PRO A 65 -2.03 11.80 -12.19
N THR A 66 -1.76 12.12 -13.43
CA THR A 66 -2.82 12.39 -14.41
C THR A 66 -3.65 11.12 -14.67
N PRO A 67 -4.93 11.23 -15.06
CA PRO A 67 -5.75 10.06 -15.43
C PRO A 67 -5.10 9.19 -16.52
N ALA A 68 -4.32 9.80 -17.41
CA ALA A 68 -3.58 9.08 -18.45
C ALA A 68 -2.45 8.22 -17.86
N GLN A 69 -1.68 8.74 -16.92
CA GLN A 69 -0.62 8.01 -16.21
C GLN A 69 -1.21 6.85 -15.39
N VAL A 70 -2.31 7.13 -14.66
CA VAL A 70 -3.04 6.08 -13.92
C VAL A 70 -3.51 5.00 -14.89
N GLY A 71 -4.16 5.39 -15.99
CA GLY A 71 -4.66 4.45 -16.98
C GLY A 71 -3.55 3.59 -17.60
N ALA A 72 -2.40 4.18 -17.92
CA ALA A 72 -1.26 3.45 -18.47
C ALA A 72 -0.65 2.45 -17.48
N ALA A 73 -0.58 2.83 -16.19
CA ALA A 73 -0.03 1.97 -15.16
C ALA A 73 -0.92 0.76 -14.84
N ILE A 74 -2.23 0.98 -14.70
CA ILE A 74 -3.15 -0.01 -14.12
C ILE A 74 -3.92 -0.85 -15.16
N LYS A 75 -4.03 -0.40 -16.42
CA LYS A 75 -4.84 -1.11 -17.40
C LYS A 75 -4.11 -2.31 -18.00
N LEU A 76 -4.86 -3.38 -18.23
CA LEU A 76 -4.42 -4.48 -19.09
C LEU A 76 -4.11 -3.95 -20.51
N PRO A 77 -3.13 -4.56 -21.21
CA PRO A 77 -2.94 -4.31 -22.63
C PRO A 77 -4.23 -4.52 -23.42
N LYS A 78 -4.40 -3.79 -24.52
CA LYS A 78 -5.67 -3.70 -25.26
C LYS A 78 -6.24 -5.05 -25.72
N ASP A 79 -5.36 -6.00 -26.02
CA ASP A 79 -5.73 -7.32 -26.55
C ASP A 79 -5.53 -8.44 -25.50
N THR A 80 -5.51 -8.10 -24.22
CA THR A 80 -5.33 -9.06 -23.13
C THR A 80 -6.54 -9.05 -22.22
N THR A 81 -7.05 -10.24 -21.91
CA THR A 81 -8.14 -10.46 -20.97
C THR A 81 -7.75 -11.49 -19.90
N TYR A 82 -8.50 -11.59 -18.82
CA TYR A 82 -8.27 -12.62 -17.82
C TYR A 82 -8.48 -14.05 -18.35
N ALA A 83 -9.28 -14.22 -19.41
CA ALA A 83 -9.42 -15.52 -20.08
C ALA A 83 -8.14 -15.95 -20.82
N ASP A 84 -7.27 -15.01 -21.21
CA ASP A 84 -5.98 -15.30 -21.80
C ASP A 84 -4.90 -15.60 -20.73
N LEU A 85 -5.09 -15.10 -19.52
CA LEU A 85 -4.14 -15.23 -18.42
C LEU A 85 -4.40 -16.45 -17.53
N LEU A 86 -5.65 -16.88 -17.38
CA LEU A 86 -6.08 -17.91 -16.45
C LEU A 86 -6.63 -19.13 -17.17
N ASN A 87 -6.49 -20.31 -16.58
CA ASN A 87 -7.25 -21.46 -17.00
C ASN A 87 -8.74 -21.29 -16.64
N LYS A 88 -9.59 -22.16 -17.13
CA LYS A 88 -11.05 -22.05 -16.98
C LYS A 88 -11.51 -22.10 -15.52
N GLU A 89 -10.89 -22.94 -14.69
CA GLU A 89 -11.23 -23.09 -13.28
C GLU A 89 -10.89 -21.81 -12.50
N ASP A 90 -9.66 -21.32 -12.63
CA ASP A 90 -9.18 -20.10 -11.99
C ASP A 90 -9.94 -18.85 -12.46
N PHE A 91 -10.31 -18.81 -13.75
CA PHE A 91 -11.16 -17.74 -14.26
C PHE A 91 -12.52 -17.71 -13.56
N HIS A 92 -13.19 -18.87 -13.41
CA HIS A 92 -14.48 -18.95 -12.72
C HIS A 92 -14.36 -18.61 -11.23
N PHE A 93 -13.29 -19.07 -10.59
CA PHE A 93 -13.01 -18.74 -9.20
C PHE A 93 -12.87 -17.21 -9.01
N LEU A 94 -12.01 -16.57 -9.78
CA LEU A 94 -11.81 -15.11 -9.71
C LEU A 94 -13.07 -14.33 -10.12
N ASP A 95 -13.81 -14.78 -11.14
CA ASP A 95 -15.07 -14.14 -11.57
C ASP A 95 -16.10 -14.10 -10.44
N SER A 96 -16.19 -15.17 -9.64
CA SER A 96 -17.09 -15.23 -8.48
C SER A 96 -16.74 -14.16 -7.43
N ILE A 97 -15.47 -14.03 -7.08
CA ILE A 97 -14.96 -13.04 -6.11
C ILE A 97 -15.17 -11.61 -6.63
N VAL A 98 -14.83 -11.38 -7.89
CA VAL A 98 -14.97 -10.06 -8.53
C VAL A 98 -16.44 -9.64 -8.62
N ARG A 99 -17.36 -10.55 -8.97
CA ARG A 99 -18.80 -10.26 -8.96
C ARG A 99 -19.29 -9.90 -7.56
N GLN A 100 -18.84 -10.61 -6.55
CA GLN A 100 -19.21 -10.33 -5.16
C GLN A 100 -18.68 -8.97 -4.69
N SER A 101 -17.43 -8.66 -5.01
CA SER A 101 -16.73 -7.49 -4.49
C SER A 101 -16.96 -6.23 -5.32
N LEU A 102 -16.87 -6.31 -6.65
CA LEU A 102 -16.96 -5.17 -7.56
C LEU A 102 -18.33 -5.03 -8.26
N LYS A 103 -19.25 -5.97 -8.04
CA LYS A 103 -20.57 -6.02 -8.70
C LYS A 103 -20.47 -6.01 -10.24
N SER A 104 -19.38 -6.55 -10.78
CA SER A 104 -19.07 -6.60 -12.21
C SER A 104 -18.49 -7.95 -12.60
N PRO A 105 -18.80 -8.52 -13.76
CA PRO A 105 -18.17 -9.75 -14.21
C PRO A 105 -16.70 -9.51 -14.59
N LEU A 106 -15.84 -10.52 -14.40
CA LEU A 106 -14.41 -10.44 -14.63
C LEU A 106 -14.04 -10.06 -16.09
N ASN A 107 -14.84 -10.49 -17.06
CA ASN A 107 -14.64 -10.14 -18.48
C ASN A 107 -14.86 -8.63 -18.80
N LYS A 108 -15.32 -7.84 -17.84
CA LYS A 108 -15.44 -6.38 -17.92
C LYS A 108 -14.39 -5.67 -17.06
N VAL A 109 -13.47 -6.41 -16.47
CA VAL A 109 -12.37 -5.86 -15.65
C VAL A 109 -11.10 -5.81 -16.51
N TYR A 110 -10.65 -4.60 -16.79
CA TYR A 110 -9.47 -4.31 -17.61
C TYR A 110 -8.32 -3.76 -16.78
N ILE A 111 -8.17 -4.27 -15.56
CA ILE A 111 -7.15 -3.89 -14.58
C ILE A 111 -6.12 -5.01 -14.51
N LYS A 112 -4.82 -4.66 -14.43
CA LYS A 112 -3.75 -5.65 -14.25
C LYS A 112 -3.93 -6.45 -12.96
N PRO A 113 -3.50 -7.73 -12.92
CA PRO A 113 -3.76 -8.60 -11.77
C PRO A 113 -3.22 -8.07 -10.43
N ASN A 114 -2.03 -7.48 -10.41
CA ASN A 114 -1.45 -6.88 -9.20
C ASN A 114 -2.29 -5.71 -8.64
N PHE A 115 -2.86 -4.87 -9.50
CA PHE A 115 -3.78 -3.81 -9.06
C PHE A 115 -5.14 -4.35 -8.65
N LEU A 116 -5.63 -5.39 -9.31
CA LEU A 116 -6.86 -6.06 -8.89
C LEU A 116 -6.70 -6.69 -7.51
N ALA A 117 -5.54 -7.31 -7.22
CA ALA A 117 -5.20 -7.82 -5.89
C ALA A 117 -5.29 -6.74 -4.82
N LEU A 118 -4.69 -5.56 -5.07
CA LEU A 118 -4.77 -4.43 -4.15
C LEU A 118 -6.20 -3.97 -3.90
N ILE A 119 -7.01 -3.85 -4.95
CA ILE A 119 -8.40 -3.41 -4.83
C ILE A 119 -9.22 -4.42 -4.01
N LEU A 120 -9.08 -5.71 -4.31
CA LEU A 120 -9.79 -6.77 -3.59
C LEU A 120 -9.36 -6.83 -2.12
N GLY A 121 -8.06 -6.74 -1.84
CA GLY A 121 -7.51 -6.69 -0.49
C GLY A 121 -8.03 -5.50 0.33
N GLU A 122 -8.13 -4.30 -0.28
CA GLU A 122 -8.69 -3.13 0.40
C GLU A 122 -10.19 -3.28 0.69
N ILE A 123 -10.95 -3.89 -0.23
CA ILE A 123 -12.38 -4.17 -0.01
C ILE A 123 -12.55 -5.18 1.14
N GLU A 124 -11.73 -6.22 1.16
CA GLU A 124 -11.78 -7.23 2.21
C GLU A 124 -11.41 -6.68 3.59
N LYS A 125 -10.32 -5.92 3.68
CA LYS A 125 -9.95 -5.20 4.91
C LYS A 125 -11.09 -4.31 5.40
N GLY A 126 -11.73 -3.57 4.49
CA GLY A 126 -12.89 -2.73 4.82
C GLY A 126 -14.06 -3.54 5.38
N LYS A 127 -14.39 -4.69 4.77
CA LYS A 127 -15.43 -5.60 5.27
C LYS A 127 -15.10 -6.12 6.66
N LYS A 128 -13.89 -6.66 6.86
CA LYS A 128 -13.43 -7.16 8.18
C LYS A 128 -13.56 -6.09 9.27
N LEU A 129 -13.23 -4.83 8.97
CA LEU A 129 -13.41 -3.73 9.92
C LEU A 129 -14.88 -3.44 10.23
N VAL A 130 -15.76 -3.43 9.22
CA VAL A 130 -17.21 -3.29 9.43
C VAL A 130 -17.76 -4.42 10.27
N ASP A 131 -17.38 -5.66 9.99
CA ASP A 131 -17.81 -6.86 10.73
C ASP A 131 -17.34 -6.82 12.20
N THR A 132 -16.22 -6.16 12.48
CA THR A 132 -15.75 -5.92 13.87
C THR A 132 -16.40 -4.70 14.54
N GLY A 133 -17.38 -4.06 13.88
CA GLY A 133 -18.19 -2.98 14.46
C GLY A 133 -17.68 -1.56 14.19
N TYR A 134 -16.69 -1.39 13.33
CA TYR A 134 -16.25 -0.05 12.93
C TYR A 134 -17.24 0.59 11.94
N SER A 135 -17.59 1.85 12.18
CA SER A 135 -18.38 2.63 11.21
C SER A 135 -17.54 3.01 9.99
N GLN A 136 -18.18 3.23 8.82
CA GLN A 136 -17.49 3.65 7.59
C GLN A 136 -16.69 4.96 7.82
N SER A 137 -17.25 5.91 8.53
CA SER A 137 -16.55 7.17 8.85
C SER A 137 -15.29 6.95 9.69
N ARG A 138 -15.31 5.96 10.59
CA ARG A 138 -14.12 5.59 11.37
C ARG A 138 -13.06 4.95 10.48
N ILE A 139 -13.46 4.03 9.59
CA ILE A 139 -12.56 3.39 8.63
C ILE A 139 -11.90 4.43 7.73
N ASP A 140 -12.66 5.40 7.20
CA ASP A 140 -12.12 6.48 6.36
C ASP A 140 -11.14 7.38 7.12
N SER A 141 -11.43 7.65 8.40
CA SER A 141 -10.52 8.36 9.29
C SER A 141 -9.22 7.60 9.49
N MET A 142 -9.31 6.26 9.69
CA MET A 142 -8.14 5.40 9.88
C MET A 142 -7.24 5.35 8.64
N LYS A 143 -7.82 5.31 7.43
CA LYS A 143 -7.07 5.37 6.16
C LYS A 143 -6.22 6.63 6.03
N SER A 144 -6.68 7.76 6.55
CA SER A 144 -5.92 9.01 6.55
C SER A 144 -4.80 9.04 7.58
N GLN A 145 -4.72 8.05 8.46
CA GLN A 145 -3.74 7.94 9.53
C GLN A 145 -2.66 6.87 9.23
N VAL A 146 -2.59 6.36 8.01
CA VAL A 146 -1.45 5.54 7.56
C VAL A 146 -0.16 6.32 7.79
N MET A 147 0.81 5.67 8.38
CA MET A 147 2.00 6.30 8.96
C MET A 147 2.72 7.24 7.99
N ASP A 148 2.95 6.79 6.75
CA ASP A 148 3.64 7.58 5.72
C ASP A 148 2.85 8.83 5.33
N ILE A 149 1.55 8.68 5.08
CA ILE A 149 0.65 9.79 4.71
C ILE A 149 0.58 10.82 5.84
N ALA A 150 0.50 10.35 7.07
CA ALA A 150 0.40 11.22 8.23
C ALA A 150 1.71 11.98 8.49
N LEU A 151 2.88 11.32 8.34
CA LEU A 151 4.19 11.95 8.46
C LEU A 151 4.43 12.96 7.34
N GLU A 152 4.08 12.64 6.10
CA GLU A 152 4.17 13.58 4.98
C GLU A 152 3.27 14.81 5.20
N LYS A 153 2.04 14.60 5.68
CA LYS A 153 1.13 15.69 6.03
C LYS A 153 1.73 16.61 7.09
N LYS A 154 2.29 16.04 8.17
CA LYS A 154 3.00 16.83 9.21
C LYS A 154 4.20 17.58 8.63
N ALA A 155 4.96 16.95 7.72
CA ALA A 155 6.08 17.61 7.05
C ALA A 155 5.65 18.83 6.24
N LYS A 156 4.52 18.72 5.52
CA LYS A 156 3.93 19.85 4.78
C LYS A 156 3.44 20.97 5.68
N GLU A 157 2.72 20.62 6.74
CA GLU A 157 2.24 21.59 7.74
C GLU A 157 3.40 22.34 8.38
N LYS A 158 4.55 21.69 8.50
CA LYS A 158 5.78 22.31 9.00
C LYS A 158 6.56 23.09 7.93
N GLY A 159 6.19 23.00 6.67
CA GLY A 159 6.87 23.68 5.57
C GLY A 159 8.18 23.02 5.15
N LEU A 160 8.37 21.72 5.41
CA LEU A 160 9.53 20.98 4.95
C LEU A 160 9.49 20.77 3.43
N THR A 161 10.66 20.71 2.81
CA THR A 161 10.76 20.24 1.41
C THR A 161 10.41 18.74 1.36
N ILE A 162 9.45 18.37 0.51
CA ILE A 162 9.03 17.00 0.32
C ILE A 162 9.74 16.41 -0.90
N VAL A 163 10.25 15.19 -0.74
CA VAL A 163 10.90 14.41 -1.82
C VAL A 163 10.29 13.01 -1.82
N GLY A 164 9.79 12.55 -2.96
CA GLY A 164 9.50 11.14 -3.22
C GLY A 164 10.76 10.43 -3.69
N LEU A 165 11.08 9.31 -3.11
CA LEU A 165 12.22 8.47 -3.51
C LEU A 165 11.87 7.63 -4.75
N GLU A 166 10.60 7.27 -4.89
CA GLU A 166 10.05 6.49 -6.00
C GLU A 166 8.84 7.20 -6.58
N GLY A 167 8.57 7.01 -7.86
CA GLY A 167 7.30 7.42 -8.47
C GLY A 167 6.16 6.57 -7.92
N ILE A 168 4.98 7.17 -7.75
CA ILE A 168 3.81 6.50 -7.16
C ILE A 168 3.42 5.18 -7.86
N PHE A 169 3.89 4.96 -9.08
CA PHE A 169 3.66 3.74 -9.85
C PHE A 169 4.92 2.93 -10.14
N ASP A 170 6.10 3.34 -9.67
CA ASP A 170 7.36 2.68 -10.04
C ASP A 170 7.39 1.23 -9.53
N ALA A 171 6.83 0.97 -8.35
CA ALA A 171 6.66 -0.39 -7.83
C ALA A 171 5.73 -1.27 -8.70
N PHE A 172 4.86 -0.65 -9.51
CA PHE A 172 3.85 -1.34 -10.32
C PHE A 172 4.16 -1.32 -11.82
N VAL A 173 5.08 -0.46 -12.27
CA VAL A 173 5.53 -0.36 -13.66
C VAL A 173 6.83 -1.13 -13.82
N SER A 174 6.80 -2.42 -13.58
CA SER A 174 7.90 -3.27 -14.01
C SER A 174 7.88 -3.36 -15.55
N GLU A 175 8.97 -2.98 -16.20
CA GLU A 175 9.16 -3.19 -17.66
C GLU A 175 9.08 -4.66 -18.07
N LYS A 176 9.12 -5.58 -17.10
CA LYS A 176 8.99 -7.04 -17.26
C LYS A 176 7.77 -7.59 -16.53
N SER A 177 6.65 -6.83 -16.51
CA SER A 177 5.39 -7.32 -15.97
C SER A 177 5.01 -8.63 -16.67
N ASN A 178 5.05 -9.74 -15.91
CA ASN A 178 4.56 -11.03 -16.36
C ASN A 178 3.12 -11.19 -15.87
N LEU A 179 2.18 -10.67 -16.66
CA LEU A 179 0.76 -10.66 -16.33
C LEU A 179 0.22 -12.05 -15.97
N LYS A 180 0.74 -13.11 -16.63
CA LYS A 180 0.36 -14.49 -16.31
C LYS A 180 0.78 -14.83 -14.89
N LYS A 181 2.04 -14.57 -14.53
CA LYS A 181 2.56 -14.83 -13.19
C LYS A 181 1.81 -14.03 -12.13
N GLU A 182 1.55 -12.75 -12.39
CA GLU A 182 0.77 -11.89 -11.49
C GLU A 182 -0.66 -12.41 -11.29
N ALA A 183 -1.28 -12.95 -12.36
CA ALA A 183 -2.60 -13.56 -12.26
C ALA A 183 -2.59 -14.86 -11.46
N ASP A 184 -1.56 -15.71 -11.66
CA ASP A 184 -1.39 -16.94 -10.91
C ASP A 184 -1.12 -16.67 -9.42
N GLU A 185 -0.31 -15.63 -9.10
CA GLU A 185 -0.07 -15.16 -7.72
C GLU A 185 -1.37 -14.65 -7.08
N LEU A 186 -2.14 -13.81 -7.76
CA LEU A 186 -3.45 -13.37 -7.28
C LEU A 186 -4.39 -14.53 -6.92
N ILE A 187 -4.44 -15.58 -7.76
CA ILE A 187 -5.26 -16.77 -7.49
C ILE A 187 -4.75 -17.52 -6.26
N SER A 188 -3.42 -17.68 -6.14
CA SER A 188 -2.80 -18.35 -4.98
C SER A 188 -3.14 -17.62 -3.67
N ASP A 189 -2.95 -16.30 -3.64
CA ASP A 189 -3.20 -15.49 -2.45
C ASP A 189 -4.69 -15.54 -2.03
N LEU A 190 -5.60 -15.46 -3.01
CA LEU A 190 -7.04 -15.53 -2.72
C LEU A 190 -7.49 -16.91 -2.22
N ARG A 191 -6.85 -18.01 -2.65
CA ARG A 191 -7.15 -19.35 -2.15
C ARG A 191 -6.59 -19.58 -0.74
N GLU A 192 -5.41 -19.03 -0.43
CA GLU A 192 -4.84 -19.10 0.92
C GLU A 192 -5.71 -18.33 1.94
N ASP A 193 -6.24 -17.17 1.56
CA ASP A 193 -7.15 -16.40 2.41
C ASP A 193 -8.48 -17.13 2.67
N ASP A 194 -9.02 -17.85 1.68
CA ASP A 194 -10.22 -18.68 1.85
C ASP A 194 -10.00 -19.88 2.80
N GLU A 195 -8.81 -20.50 2.79
CA GLU A 195 -8.47 -21.62 3.70
C GLU A 195 -8.29 -21.16 5.15
N ILE A 196 -7.85 -19.92 5.38
CA ILE A 196 -7.62 -19.35 6.72
C ILE A 196 -8.92 -18.79 7.32
N SER A 197 -9.97 -18.57 6.55
CA SER A 197 -11.25 -18.04 7.01
C SER A 197 -12.25 -19.17 7.29
N PRO A 198 -12.53 -19.51 8.58
CA PRO A 198 -13.44 -20.63 8.93
C PRO A 198 -14.93 -20.36 8.66
N LEU A 199 -15.30 -19.29 7.95
CA LEU A 199 -16.68 -18.83 7.81
C LEU A 199 -17.32 -19.10 6.44
N SER A 200 -16.72 -19.95 5.60
CA SER A 200 -17.28 -20.27 4.30
C SER A 200 -18.24 -21.48 4.27
N PHE A 201 -18.64 -22.05 5.43
CA PHE A 201 -19.59 -23.16 5.50
C PHE A 201 -20.59 -22.94 6.65
N VAL A 202 -21.65 -22.18 6.42
CA VAL A 202 -23.00 -22.43 6.92
C VAL A 202 -24.01 -21.88 5.90
#